data_c1fe49f26b15c908124f4e7ad087179e
#
_entry.id   c1fe49f26b15c908124f4e7ad087179e
#
_cell.length_a   1.000
_cell.length_b   1.000
_cell.length_c   1.000
_cell.angle_alpha   90.00
_cell.angle_beta   90.00
_cell.angle_gamma   90.00
#
_symmetry.space_group_name_H-M   'P 1'
#
loop_
_entity.id
_entity.type
_entity.pdbx_description
1 polymer ?
#
loop_
_entity_poly.entity_id
_entity_poly.type
_entity_poly.pdbx_seq_one_letter_code
_entity_poly.pdbx_strand_id
1 'polypeptide(L)'
;MGVGKRIYRGEARKMILVRNIRLELGDSADALRDKAASELGIAPREIKELKIKKRSLDARKKSDIHWLYSVSVSVRNEEKTLKRAKSRNVCEYEEFEYQIPQIKSAERPVVIGFGPAGMFAALVLSRAGLRPIVIERGCDVDTRMERVEAFRSGGELDPECNVQFGEGGAGTFSDGKLNTGIKDKRISWMLEQFHRHGAPEEILYDGKPHIGTDILTGIVRSIRGEIISLGGEIRFNSKLTGIKTEGGAVTGIEVTGKNGAYALPCRCLILAIGHSARDTFEMLNGLGVPMEPKAFSMGVRIEHKQADIDLAQYGAVYPSLPAADYSLTQESDTEFTLKTVNNDQWSCLTKKVN
;
A
#
# COMPACT_ATOMS: atom_id res chain seq x y z
N MET A 1 -27.68 10.85 -0.12
CA MET A 1 -27.44 12.29 -0.39
C MET A 1 -25.97 12.49 -0.69
N GLY A 2 -25.66 13.05 -1.85
CA GLY A 2 -24.31 13.06 -2.45
C GLY A 2 -23.32 13.97 -1.77
N VAL A 3 -22.41 13.37 -1.03
CA VAL A 3 -21.24 14.02 -0.43
C VAL A 3 -19.96 13.37 -1.01
N GLY A 4 -19.77 13.42 -2.31
CA GLY A 4 -18.64 12.70 -2.91
C GLY A 4 -17.84 13.42 -3.99
N LYS A 5 -18.10 14.69 -4.32
CA LYS A 5 -17.52 15.30 -5.54
C LYS A 5 -16.71 16.59 -5.38
N ARG A 6 -16.33 17.05 -4.18
CA ARG A 6 -15.71 18.38 -4.03
C ARG A 6 -14.35 18.48 -3.33
N ILE A 7 -13.63 17.39 -3.07
CA ILE A 7 -12.38 17.47 -2.27
C ILE A 7 -11.09 17.49 -3.14
N TYR A 8 -11.16 17.36 -4.46
CA TYR A 8 -9.98 17.20 -5.30
C TYR A 8 -9.89 18.29 -6.39
N ARG A 9 -9.61 19.53 -6.01
CA ARG A 9 -9.19 20.59 -6.93
C ARG A 9 -7.84 21.16 -6.51
N GLY A 10 -6.75 20.43 -6.83
CA GLY A 10 -5.47 21.04 -7.12
C GLY A 10 -5.43 21.35 -8.62
N GLU A 11 -4.76 22.40 -9.03
CA GLU A 11 -4.45 22.61 -10.43
C GLU A 11 -3.59 21.45 -10.91
N ALA A 12 -4.19 20.52 -11.65
CA ALA A 12 -3.49 19.37 -12.18
C ALA A 12 -2.47 19.87 -13.21
N ARG A 13 -1.20 19.59 -12.97
CA ARG A 13 -0.13 19.91 -13.92
C ARG A 13 -0.31 19.06 -15.17
N LYS A 14 -0.59 19.70 -16.30
CA LYS A 14 -0.66 19.02 -17.59
C LYS A 14 0.73 18.57 -18.02
N MET A 15 0.84 17.34 -18.41
CA MET A 15 2.07 16.68 -18.90
C MET A 15 1.71 15.76 -20.06
N ILE A 16 2.68 15.15 -20.67
CA ILE A 16 2.47 14.15 -21.71
C ILE A 16 2.88 12.78 -21.16
N LEU A 17 2.02 11.78 -21.28
CA LEU A 17 2.33 10.40 -20.98
C LEU A 17 2.75 9.67 -22.27
N VAL A 18 3.93 9.07 -22.24
CA VAL A 18 4.42 8.18 -23.28
C VAL A 18 4.44 6.77 -22.72
N ARG A 19 3.71 5.85 -23.34
CA ARG A 19 3.51 4.47 -22.86
C ARG A 19 4.30 3.48 -23.71
N ASN A 20 4.48 2.28 -23.17
CA ASN A 20 5.05 1.13 -23.88
C ASN A 20 6.40 1.39 -24.54
N ILE A 21 7.23 2.21 -23.90
CA ILE A 21 8.61 2.42 -24.36
C ILE A 21 9.39 1.14 -24.04
N ARG A 22 9.84 0.45 -25.07
CA ARG A 22 10.64 -0.76 -24.94
C ARG A 22 12.12 -0.40 -24.73
N LEU A 23 12.71 -0.97 -23.68
CA LEU A 23 14.16 -1.00 -23.45
C LEU A 23 14.64 -2.45 -23.39
N GLU A 24 15.77 -2.73 -24.03
CA GLU A 24 16.45 -4.02 -23.90
C GLU A 24 17.09 -4.13 -22.50
N LEU A 25 17.42 -5.34 -22.06
CA LEU A 25 17.95 -5.58 -20.71
C LEU A 25 19.28 -4.85 -20.44
N GLY A 26 20.05 -4.57 -21.49
CA GLY A 26 21.33 -3.85 -21.40
C GLY A 26 21.27 -2.35 -21.72
N ASP A 27 20.08 -1.81 -22.03
CA ASP A 27 19.95 -0.39 -22.38
C ASP A 27 20.21 0.50 -21.16
N SER A 28 20.88 1.65 -21.38
CA SER A 28 21.11 2.65 -20.33
C SER A 28 19.83 3.46 -20.02
N ALA A 29 19.82 4.14 -18.88
CA ALA A 29 18.75 5.05 -18.52
C ALA A 29 18.56 6.20 -19.53
N ASP A 30 19.64 6.64 -20.20
CA ASP A 30 19.57 7.70 -21.22
C ASP A 30 18.78 7.26 -22.45
N ALA A 31 18.83 5.96 -22.80
CA ALA A 31 18.03 5.41 -23.89
C ALA A 31 16.51 5.60 -23.69
N LEU A 32 16.05 5.68 -22.45
CA LEU A 32 14.64 5.96 -22.13
C LEU A 32 14.21 7.36 -22.59
N ARG A 33 15.09 8.35 -22.38
CA ARG A 33 14.84 9.74 -22.81
C ARG A 33 14.84 9.84 -24.33
N ASP A 34 15.78 9.19 -25.01
CA ASP A 34 15.89 9.21 -26.47
C ASP A 34 14.68 8.56 -27.13
N LYS A 35 14.26 7.39 -26.62
CA LYS A 35 13.05 6.70 -27.12
C LYS A 35 11.78 7.49 -26.85
N ALA A 36 11.65 8.12 -25.67
CA ALA A 36 10.52 9.00 -25.36
C ALA A 36 10.46 10.21 -26.31
N ALA A 37 11.60 10.83 -26.58
CA ALA A 37 11.70 11.95 -27.53
C ALA A 37 11.33 11.54 -28.95
N SER A 38 11.77 10.35 -29.39
CA SER A 38 11.41 9.77 -30.69
C SER A 38 9.89 9.57 -30.83
N GLU A 39 9.22 9.01 -29.81
CA GLU A 39 7.75 8.84 -29.79
C GLU A 39 7.02 10.19 -29.89
N LEU A 40 7.57 11.24 -29.30
CA LEU A 40 7.05 12.60 -29.34
C LEU A 40 7.40 13.37 -30.62
N GLY A 41 8.35 12.88 -31.43
CA GLY A 41 8.86 13.55 -32.61
C GLY A 41 9.61 14.86 -32.30
N ILE A 42 10.36 14.90 -31.18
CA ILE A 42 11.15 16.04 -30.71
C ILE A 42 12.61 15.62 -30.44
N ALA A 43 13.50 16.59 -30.24
CA ALA A 43 14.86 16.28 -29.79
C ALA A 43 14.88 15.96 -28.27
N PRO A 44 15.73 15.03 -27.79
CA PRO A 44 15.82 14.68 -26.36
C PRO A 44 16.05 15.87 -25.42
N ARG A 45 16.77 16.89 -25.87
CA ARG A 45 17.03 18.15 -25.13
C ARG A 45 15.78 19.01 -24.91
N GLU A 46 14.71 18.79 -25.67
CA GLU A 46 13.42 19.50 -25.52
C GLU A 46 12.60 18.94 -24.35
N ILE A 47 12.91 17.75 -23.86
CA ILE A 47 12.31 17.18 -22.66
C ILE A 47 12.95 17.88 -21.44
N LYS A 48 12.16 18.69 -20.73
CA LYS A 48 12.57 19.38 -19.51
C LYS A 48 12.64 18.47 -18.31
N GLU A 49 11.59 17.64 -18.16
CA GLU A 49 11.45 16.70 -17.04
C GLU A 49 10.91 15.38 -17.59
N LEU A 50 11.47 14.28 -17.10
CA LEU A 50 10.99 12.93 -17.39
C LEU A 50 10.88 12.18 -16.07
N LYS A 51 9.68 11.66 -15.78
CA LYS A 51 9.43 10.81 -14.60
C LYS A 51 8.93 9.45 -15.07
N ILE A 52 9.50 8.40 -14.55
CA ILE A 52 8.99 7.03 -14.75
C ILE A 52 7.67 6.91 -14.00
N LYS A 53 6.61 6.48 -14.69
CA LYS A 53 5.28 6.25 -14.10
C LYS A 53 4.94 4.77 -14.00
N LYS A 54 5.60 3.96 -14.81
CA LYS A 54 5.50 2.50 -14.75
C LYS A 54 6.72 1.86 -15.36
N ARG A 55 7.21 0.82 -14.72
CA ARG A 55 8.18 -0.14 -15.24
C ARG A 55 7.60 -1.56 -15.09
N SER A 56 7.72 -2.36 -16.09
CA SER A 56 7.35 -3.77 -16.04
C SER A 56 8.24 -4.60 -16.95
N LEU A 57 8.57 -5.81 -16.51
CA LEU A 57 9.29 -6.77 -17.32
C LEU A 57 8.29 -7.52 -18.21
N ASP A 58 8.49 -7.51 -19.50
CA ASP A 58 7.76 -8.38 -20.42
C ASP A 58 8.59 -9.65 -20.67
N ALA A 59 8.21 -10.72 -20.00
CA ALA A 59 8.85 -12.02 -20.09
C ALA A 59 7.93 -13.09 -20.71
N ARG A 60 6.89 -12.69 -21.44
CA ARG A 60 5.94 -13.62 -22.08
C ARG A 60 6.63 -14.52 -23.11
N LYS A 61 7.74 -14.09 -23.69
CA LYS A 61 8.58 -14.87 -24.58
C LYS A 61 10.00 -14.92 -24.04
N LYS A 62 10.48 -16.09 -23.66
CA LYS A 62 11.84 -16.27 -23.09
C LYS A 62 12.95 -15.80 -24.02
N SER A 63 12.73 -15.83 -25.35
CA SER A 63 13.67 -15.34 -26.36
C SER A 63 13.62 -13.83 -26.59
N ASP A 64 12.71 -13.10 -25.94
CA ASP A 64 12.45 -11.69 -26.16
C ASP A 64 12.02 -10.99 -24.89
N ILE A 65 12.82 -11.15 -23.82
CA ILE A 65 12.58 -10.51 -22.52
C ILE A 65 13.12 -9.08 -22.58
N HIS A 66 12.27 -8.11 -22.22
CA HIS A 66 12.60 -6.70 -22.27
C HIS A 66 11.79 -5.88 -21.26
N TRP A 67 12.26 -4.69 -20.96
CA TRP A 67 11.55 -3.74 -20.12
C TRP A 67 10.52 -2.92 -20.91
N LEU A 68 9.37 -2.69 -20.33
CA LEU A 68 8.36 -1.76 -20.80
C LEU A 68 8.20 -0.62 -19.80
N TYR A 69 8.41 0.60 -20.27
CA TYR A 69 8.26 1.81 -19.48
C TYR A 69 7.05 2.63 -19.93
N SER A 70 6.47 3.34 -18.98
CA SER A 70 5.62 4.49 -19.24
C SER A 70 6.19 5.68 -18.50
N VAL A 71 6.36 6.81 -19.18
CA VAL A 71 6.96 8.01 -18.61
C VAL A 71 6.04 9.20 -18.78
N SER A 72 5.99 10.07 -17.78
CA SER A 72 5.44 11.40 -17.95
C SER A 72 6.55 12.38 -18.30
N VAL A 73 6.32 13.22 -19.29
CA VAL A 73 7.30 14.21 -19.75
C VAL A 73 6.68 15.61 -19.74
N SER A 74 7.50 16.57 -19.35
CA SER A 74 7.21 17.99 -19.52
C SER A 74 8.12 18.56 -20.61
N VAL A 75 7.53 19.34 -21.50
CA VAL A 75 8.20 20.01 -22.61
C VAL A 75 7.87 21.51 -22.60
N ARG A 76 8.38 22.29 -23.56
CA ARG A 76 8.10 23.71 -23.60
C ARG A 76 6.65 24.05 -23.99
N ASN A 77 6.03 23.21 -24.85
CA ASN A 77 4.66 23.38 -25.33
C ASN A 77 4.03 22.00 -25.51
N GLU A 78 3.33 21.54 -24.46
CA GLU A 78 2.70 20.21 -24.40
C GLU A 78 1.63 20.06 -25.49
N GLU A 79 0.78 21.07 -25.68
CA GLU A 79 -0.32 21.01 -26.65
C GLU A 79 0.18 20.85 -28.09
N LYS A 80 1.19 21.65 -28.49
CA LYS A 80 1.81 21.55 -29.80
C LYS A 80 2.48 20.21 -30.01
N THR A 81 3.17 19.70 -28.98
CA THR A 81 3.87 18.41 -29.04
C THR A 81 2.87 17.26 -29.16
N LEU A 82 1.75 17.30 -28.39
CA LEU A 82 0.68 16.31 -28.48
C LEU A 82 0.03 16.26 -29.87
N LYS A 83 -0.27 17.43 -30.47
CA LYS A 83 -0.82 17.51 -31.84
C LYS A 83 0.15 16.96 -32.90
N ARG A 84 1.45 17.06 -32.65
CA ARG A 84 2.48 16.60 -33.59
C ARG A 84 2.77 15.09 -33.43
N ALA A 85 2.65 14.57 -32.23
CA ALA A 85 2.88 13.16 -31.92
C ALA A 85 1.86 12.28 -32.66
N LYS A 86 2.34 11.38 -33.55
CA LYS A 86 1.51 10.44 -34.31
C LYS A 86 1.35 9.10 -33.61
N SER A 87 2.07 8.89 -32.52
CA SER A 87 2.10 7.61 -31.80
C SER A 87 0.84 7.42 -30.97
N ARG A 88 0.26 6.20 -31.02
CA ARG A 88 -0.85 5.78 -30.15
C ARG A 88 -0.42 5.63 -28.68
N ASN A 89 0.87 5.61 -28.41
CA ASN A 89 1.45 5.51 -27.07
C ASN A 89 1.48 6.87 -26.36
N VAL A 90 1.17 7.96 -27.04
CA VAL A 90 1.25 9.33 -26.54
C VAL A 90 -0.14 9.85 -26.20
N CYS A 91 -0.33 10.34 -24.99
CA CYS A 91 -1.60 10.96 -24.58
C CYS A 91 -1.37 12.08 -23.54
N GLU A 92 -2.38 12.93 -23.39
CA GLU A 92 -2.40 13.91 -22.29
C GLU A 92 -2.43 13.18 -20.94
N TYR A 93 -1.73 13.74 -19.97
CA TYR A 93 -1.64 13.21 -18.61
C TYR A 93 -1.79 14.35 -17.61
N GLU A 94 -2.66 14.15 -16.64
CA GLU A 94 -2.79 15.00 -15.48
C GLU A 94 -2.18 14.31 -14.26
N GLU A 95 -1.16 14.94 -13.68
CA GLU A 95 -0.58 14.43 -12.45
C GLU A 95 -1.56 14.64 -11.29
N PHE A 96 -1.92 13.56 -10.61
CA PHE A 96 -2.79 13.61 -9.46
C PHE A 96 -2.00 14.07 -8.25
N GLU A 97 -2.40 15.18 -7.64
CA GLU A 97 -1.87 15.65 -6.38
C GLU A 97 -2.94 15.48 -5.29
N TYR A 98 -2.59 14.75 -4.23
CA TYR A 98 -3.46 14.60 -3.08
C TYR A 98 -3.28 15.80 -2.14
N GLN A 99 -4.25 16.70 -2.15
CA GLN A 99 -4.23 17.89 -1.30
C GLN A 99 -4.91 17.61 0.04
N ILE A 100 -4.21 17.89 1.13
CA ILE A 100 -4.72 17.80 2.49
C ILE A 100 -5.13 19.21 2.95
N PRO A 101 -6.43 19.46 3.17
CA PRO A 101 -6.89 20.77 3.62
C PRO A 101 -6.42 21.02 5.06
N GLN A 102 -6.08 22.28 5.36
CA GLN A 102 -5.80 22.69 6.73
C GLN A 102 -7.12 22.92 7.46
N ILE A 103 -7.25 22.30 8.62
CA ILE A 103 -8.47 22.36 9.45
C ILE A 103 -8.10 22.86 10.84
N LYS A 104 -8.80 23.87 11.31
CA LYS A 104 -8.68 24.36 12.70
C LYS A 104 -9.79 23.71 13.52
N SER A 105 -9.42 22.88 14.48
CA SER A 105 -10.35 22.25 15.42
C SER A 105 -9.70 22.14 16.80
N ALA A 106 -10.47 22.41 17.84
CA ALA A 106 -10.07 22.10 19.21
C ALA A 106 -10.23 20.60 19.52
N GLU A 107 -11.14 19.92 18.83
CA GLU A 107 -11.38 18.48 18.99
C GLU A 107 -10.30 17.66 18.29
N ARG A 108 -9.83 16.63 18.98
CA ARG A 108 -8.84 15.68 18.48
C ARG A 108 -9.55 14.41 18.01
N PRO A 109 -9.47 14.06 16.72
CA PRO A 109 -9.97 12.77 16.24
C PRO A 109 -9.25 11.61 16.94
N VAL A 110 -9.96 10.52 17.17
CA VAL A 110 -9.38 9.29 17.73
C VAL A 110 -9.32 8.23 16.63
N VAL A 111 -8.17 7.57 16.49
CA VAL A 111 -7.93 6.49 15.53
C VAL A 111 -7.63 5.22 16.32
N ILE A 112 -8.40 4.16 16.06
CA ILE A 112 -8.20 2.85 16.70
C ILE A 112 -7.47 1.92 15.76
N GLY A 113 -6.29 1.48 16.18
CA GLY A 113 -5.37 0.66 15.43
C GLY A 113 -4.30 1.49 14.71
N PHE A 114 -3.06 1.01 14.73
CA PHE A 114 -1.92 1.64 14.07
C PHE A 114 -1.28 0.72 13.01
N GLY A 115 -2.13 -0.08 12.36
CA GLY A 115 -1.84 -0.73 11.10
C GLY A 115 -1.84 0.27 9.93
N PRO A 116 -1.64 -0.17 8.66
CA PRO A 116 -1.55 0.74 7.51
C PRO A 116 -2.70 1.74 7.42
N ALA A 117 -3.94 1.31 7.62
CA ALA A 117 -5.12 2.19 7.54
C ALA A 117 -5.10 3.28 8.63
N GLY A 118 -4.82 2.90 9.88
CA GLY A 118 -4.76 3.85 11.00
C GLY A 118 -3.56 4.78 10.91
N MET A 119 -2.41 4.27 10.47
CA MET A 119 -1.19 5.06 10.28
C MET A 119 -1.39 6.15 9.22
N PHE A 120 -1.95 5.82 8.05
CA PHE A 120 -2.23 6.82 7.02
C PHE A 120 -3.37 7.77 7.42
N ALA A 121 -4.39 7.29 8.15
CA ALA A 121 -5.43 8.17 8.70
C ALA A 121 -4.81 9.18 9.66
N ALA A 122 -3.98 8.74 10.61
CA ALA A 122 -3.30 9.60 11.56
C ALA A 122 -2.37 10.60 10.88
N LEU A 123 -1.59 10.17 9.86
CA LEU A 123 -0.70 11.04 9.09
C LEU A 123 -1.48 12.16 8.38
N VAL A 124 -2.58 11.80 7.69
CA VAL A 124 -3.43 12.80 7.00
C VAL A 124 -4.05 13.77 7.99
N LEU A 125 -4.59 13.28 9.11
CA LEU A 125 -5.17 14.13 10.15
C LEU A 125 -4.14 15.05 10.79
N SER A 126 -2.93 14.56 11.05
CA SER A 126 -1.83 15.37 11.60
C SER A 126 -1.41 16.48 10.64
N ARG A 127 -1.25 16.15 9.35
CA ARG A 127 -0.94 17.15 8.31
C ARG A 127 -2.08 18.15 8.08
N ALA A 128 -3.32 17.74 8.35
CA ALA A 128 -4.47 18.64 8.35
C ALA A 128 -4.54 19.57 9.58
N GLY A 129 -3.63 19.41 10.57
CA GLY A 129 -3.57 20.21 11.80
C GLY A 129 -4.49 19.73 12.93
N LEU A 130 -5.07 18.51 12.82
CA LEU A 130 -6.08 17.99 13.76
C LEU A 130 -5.51 17.26 14.99
N ARG A 131 -4.21 16.98 15.05
CA ARG A 131 -3.51 16.38 16.19
C ARG A 131 -4.20 15.10 16.73
N PRO A 132 -4.35 14.04 15.93
CA PRO A 132 -5.10 12.84 16.31
C PRO A 132 -4.52 12.16 17.54
N ILE A 133 -5.36 11.38 18.23
CA ILE A 133 -4.94 10.42 19.25
C ILE A 133 -5.11 9.02 18.64
N VAL A 134 -4.03 8.26 18.56
CA VAL A 134 -4.05 6.88 18.09
C VAL A 134 -4.02 5.94 19.29
N ILE A 135 -4.90 4.95 19.29
CA ILE A 135 -4.98 3.89 20.29
C ILE A 135 -4.57 2.58 19.60
N GLU A 136 -3.44 2.02 19.99
CA GLU A 136 -2.93 0.77 19.46
C GLU A 136 -2.82 -0.26 20.60
N ARG A 137 -3.46 -1.43 20.40
CA ARG A 137 -3.49 -2.49 21.41
C ARG A 137 -2.13 -3.12 21.68
N GLY A 138 -1.33 -3.26 20.62
CA GLY A 138 0.01 -3.81 20.72
C GLY A 138 1.07 -2.78 21.05
N CYS A 139 2.31 -3.21 20.96
CA CYS A 139 3.47 -2.38 21.26
C CYS A 139 3.97 -1.63 20.00
N ASP A 140 4.94 -0.73 20.22
CA ASP A 140 5.71 -0.11 19.15
C ASP A 140 6.51 -1.17 18.36
N VAL A 141 6.97 -0.79 17.17
CA VAL A 141 7.58 -1.73 16.22
C VAL A 141 8.86 -2.39 16.77
N ASP A 142 9.64 -1.69 17.60
CA ASP A 142 10.89 -2.20 18.16
C ASP A 142 10.61 -3.29 19.19
N THR A 143 9.79 -2.99 20.19
CA THR A 143 9.31 -3.97 21.19
C THR A 143 8.58 -5.13 20.54
N ARG A 144 7.83 -4.87 19.49
CA ARG A 144 7.09 -5.88 18.74
C ARG A 144 8.02 -6.86 18.03
N MET A 145 9.11 -6.38 17.42
CA MET A 145 10.12 -7.24 16.80
C MET A 145 10.71 -8.22 17.82
N GLU A 146 11.09 -7.74 19.00
CA GLU A 146 11.63 -8.56 20.08
C GLU A 146 10.63 -9.66 20.51
N ARG A 147 9.35 -9.31 20.69
CA ARG A 147 8.31 -10.27 21.11
C ARG A 147 8.01 -11.31 20.05
N VAL A 148 7.95 -10.91 18.78
CA VAL A 148 7.72 -11.83 17.66
C VAL A 148 8.89 -12.80 17.53
N GLU A 149 10.12 -12.33 17.69
CA GLU A 149 11.31 -13.20 17.66
C GLU A 149 11.35 -14.16 18.85
N ALA A 150 11.04 -13.69 20.04
CA ALA A 150 10.93 -14.56 21.23
C ALA A 150 9.88 -15.66 21.02
N PHE A 151 8.71 -15.31 20.46
CA PHE A 151 7.67 -16.30 20.12
C PHE A 151 8.16 -17.33 19.09
N ARG A 152 8.82 -16.87 18.02
CA ARG A 152 9.38 -17.75 16.97
C ARG A 152 10.46 -18.70 17.52
N SER A 153 11.16 -18.27 18.56
CA SER A 153 12.18 -19.06 19.27
C SER A 153 11.58 -20.00 20.32
N GLY A 154 10.26 -20.19 20.36
CA GLY A 154 9.58 -21.13 21.27
C GLY A 154 9.04 -20.49 22.54
N GLY A 155 9.04 -19.17 22.66
CA GLY A 155 8.42 -18.45 23.78
C GLY A 155 6.89 -18.41 23.67
N GLU A 156 6.26 -17.83 24.70
CA GLU A 156 4.81 -17.70 24.77
C GLU A 156 4.28 -16.62 23.80
N LEU A 157 3.10 -16.87 23.22
CA LEU A 157 2.39 -15.88 22.39
C LEU A 157 1.79 -14.78 23.27
N ASP A 158 2.18 -13.54 23.02
CA ASP A 158 1.46 -12.38 23.56
C ASP A 158 0.19 -12.12 22.72
N PRO A 159 -1.02 -12.27 23.29
CA PRO A 159 -2.27 -12.08 22.54
C PRO A 159 -2.50 -10.64 22.08
N GLU A 160 -1.87 -9.64 22.70
CA GLU A 160 -2.06 -8.23 22.39
C GLU A 160 -0.90 -7.63 21.56
N CYS A 161 0.29 -8.28 21.52
CA CYS A 161 1.43 -7.80 20.76
C CYS A 161 2.15 -8.96 20.05
N ASN A 162 1.84 -9.18 18.76
CA ASN A 162 2.32 -10.31 17.97
C ASN A 162 2.36 -9.97 16.46
N VAL A 163 2.39 -10.98 15.58
CA VAL A 163 2.37 -10.77 14.11
C VAL A 163 1.09 -10.12 13.58
N GLN A 164 -0.01 -10.11 14.34
CA GLN A 164 -1.29 -9.52 13.93
C GLN A 164 -1.51 -8.11 14.50
N PHE A 165 -1.07 -7.89 15.74
CA PHE A 165 -1.29 -6.68 16.51
C PHE A 165 0.01 -5.97 16.85
N GLY A 166 -0.05 -4.65 16.86
CA GLY A 166 1.04 -3.73 17.11
C GLY A 166 1.32 -2.79 15.95
N GLU A 167 2.24 -1.88 16.16
CA GLU A 167 2.60 -0.83 15.22
C GLU A 167 2.92 -1.38 13.81
N GLY A 168 2.35 -0.76 12.77
CA GLY A 168 2.51 -1.18 11.38
C GLY A 168 1.58 -2.31 10.94
N GLY A 169 0.84 -2.96 11.88
CA GLY A 169 -0.10 -4.04 11.61
C GLY A 169 0.56 -5.31 11.08
N ALA A 170 -0.24 -6.26 10.60
CA ALA A 170 0.25 -7.56 10.12
C ALA A 170 1.23 -7.46 8.93
N GLY A 171 1.16 -6.37 8.15
CA GLY A 171 2.05 -6.13 7.01
C GLY A 171 3.52 -6.00 7.38
N THR A 172 3.85 -5.53 8.59
CA THR A 172 5.22 -5.32 9.05
C THR A 172 6.05 -6.61 9.08
N PHE A 173 5.40 -7.76 9.29
CA PHE A 173 6.04 -9.07 9.33
C PHE A 173 5.71 -9.96 8.13
N SER A 174 5.14 -9.38 7.09
CA SER A 174 4.91 -10.05 5.80
C SER A 174 6.11 -9.85 4.87
N ASP A 175 6.03 -10.37 3.65
CA ASP A 175 7.06 -10.20 2.64
C ASP A 175 7.15 -8.79 2.03
N GLY A 176 6.41 -7.81 2.57
CA GLY A 176 6.50 -6.40 2.18
C GLY A 176 5.90 -6.05 0.81
N LYS A 177 5.08 -6.92 0.25
CA LYS A 177 4.37 -6.63 -1.00
C LYS A 177 3.33 -5.52 -0.79
N LEU A 178 3.37 -4.50 -1.66
CA LEU A 178 2.44 -3.37 -1.64
C LEU A 178 1.35 -3.50 -2.73
N ASN A 179 0.99 -4.72 -3.08
CA ASN A 179 0.01 -4.96 -4.14
C ASN A 179 -1.42 -4.65 -3.67
N THR A 180 -2.21 -4.04 -4.55
CA THR A 180 -3.63 -3.79 -4.33
C THR A 180 -4.44 -4.15 -5.55
N GLY A 181 -5.66 -4.67 -5.36
CA GLY A 181 -6.61 -4.98 -6.43
C GLY A 181 -7.48 -3.79 -6.86
N ILE A 182 -7.39 -2.64 -6.17
CA ILE A 182 -8.18 -1.45 -6.50
C ILE A 182 -7.42 -0.50 -7.42
N LYS A 183 -8.18 0.32 -8.16
CA LYS A 183 -7.65 1.39 -9.01
C LYS A 183 -8.07 2.73 -8.40
N ASP A 184 -7.28 3.25 -7.48
CA ASP A 184 -7.51 4.53 -6.82
C ASP A 184 -6.31 5.45 -7.03
N LYS A 185 -6.56 6.71 -7.39
CA LYS A 185 -5.48 7.69 -7.62
C LYS A 185 -4.67 7.99 -6.35
N ARG A 186 -5.22 7.76 -5.16
CA ARG A 186 -4.52 7.95 -3.88
C ARG A 186 -3.40 6.93 -3.63
N ILE A 187 -3.37 5.83 -4.40
CA ILE A 187 -2.30 4.82 -4.28
C ILE A 187 -0.93 5.46 -4.54
N SER A 188 -0.81 6.30 -5.57
CA SER A 188 0.45 7.00 -5.87
C SER A 188 0.92 7.85 -4.69
N TRP A 189 0.00 8.59 -4.07
CA TRP A 189 0.31 9.39 -2.88
C TRP A 189 0.78 8.51 -1.71
N MET A 190 0.16 7.35 -1.48
CA MET A 190 0.57 6.42 -0.42
C MET A 190 1.99 5.89 -0.67
N LEU A 191 2.30 5.49 -1.91
CA LEU A 191 3.64 5.06 -2.29
C LEU A 191 4.68 6.18 -2.13
N GLU A 192 4.33 7.41 -2.50
CA GLU A 192 5.16 8.59 -2.27
C GLU A 192 5.44 8.81 -0.76
N GLN A 193 4.45 8.55 0.12
CA GLN A 193 4.71 8.64 1.55
C GLN A 193 5.70 7.57 2.01
N PHE A 194 5.55 6.33 1.58
CA PHE A 194 6.54 5.30 1.88
C PHE A 194 7.93 5.68 1.40
N HIS A 195 8.05 6.21 0.17
CA HIS A 195 9.33 6.68 -0.37
C HIS A 195 9.91 7.84 0.45
N ARG A 196 9.12 8.85 0.81
CA ARG A 196 9.55 9.97 1.66
C ARG A 196 10.07 9.53 3.04
N HIS A 197 9.59 8.40 3.51
CA HIS A 197 9.98 7.82 4.80
C HIS A 197 11.04 6.73 4.68
N GLY A 198 11.67 6.56 3.51
CA GLY A 198 12.84 5.71 3.33
C GLY A 198 12.66 4.47 2.45
N ALA A 199 11.50 4.30 1.80
CA ALA A 199 11.37 3.24 0.81
C ALA A 199 12.15 3.56 -0.47
N PRO A 200 12.63 2.53 -1.19
CA PRO A 200 13.29 2.70 -2.49
C PRO A 200 12.38 3.40 -3.50
N GLU A 201 12.97 4.18 -4.40
CA GLU A 201 12.23 4.94 -5.41
C GLU A 201 11.46 4.03 -6.38
N GLU A 202 11.95 2.82 -6.59
CA GLU A 202 11.37 1.82 -7.48
C GLU A 202 9.91 1.50 -7.16
N ILE A 203 9.50 1.61 -5.90
CA ILE A 203 8.10 1.36 -5.51
C ILE A 203 7.11 2.32 -6.17
N LEU A 204 7.58 3.50 -6.62
CA LEU A 204 6.73 4.51 -7.25
C LEU A 204 6.28 4.11 -8.65
N TYR A 205 7.03 3.22 -9.31
CA TYR A 205 6.79 2.89 -10.71
C TYR A 205 6.83 1.40 -11.05
N ASP A 206 7.32 0.54 -10.18
CA ASP A 206 7.33 -0.89 -10.43
C ASP A 206 5.92 -1.47 -10.43
N GLY A 207 5.66 -2.37 -11.37
CA GLY A 207 4.35 -3.01 -11.50
C GLY A 207 3.94 -3.87 -10.29
N LYS A 208 4.91 -4.30 -9.49
CA LYS A 208 4.73 -5.06 -8.25
C LYS A 208 5.66 -4.51 -7.16
N PRO A 209 5.29 -3.36 -6.57
CA PRO A 209 6.13 -2.71 -5.57
C PRO A 209 6.31 -3.59 -4.34
N HIS A 210 7.54 -3.68 -3.87
CA HIS A 210 7.94 -4.48 -2.74
C HIS A 210 8.90 -3.67 -1.84
N ILE A 211 8.65 -3.70 -0.53
CA ILE A 211 9.54 -3.13 0.49
C ILE A 211 9.95 -4.27 1.43
N GLY A 212 11.25 -4.52 1.57
CA GLY A 212 11.75 -5.51 2.53
C GLY A 212 11.28 -5.21 3.97
N THR A 213 11.09 -6.23 4.76
CA THR A 213 10.63 -6.09 6.17
C THR A 213 11.60 -5.30 7.02
N ASP A 214 12.88 -5.37 6.73
CA ASP A 214 13.96 -4.60 7.35
C ASP A 214 13.79 -3.08 7.13
N ILE A 215 13.48 -2.68 5.91
CA ILE A 215 13.24 -1.26 5.55
C ILE A 215 11.89 -0.80 6.11
N LEU A 216 10.86 -1.64 6.05
CA LEU A 216 9.49 -1.28 6.43
C LEU A 216 9.38 -0.88 7.91
N THR A 217 10.12 -1.51 8.81
CA THR A 217 10.16 -1.13 10.24
C THR A 217 10.70 0.29 10.43
N GLY A 218 11.72 0.67 9.67
CA GLY A 218 12.26 2.04 9.65
C GLY A 218 11.26 3.07 9.15
N ILE A 219 10.52 2.72 8.09
CA ILE A 219 9.49 3.59 7.51
C ILE A 219 8.35 3.82 8.52
N VAL A 220 7.84 2.76 9.15
CA VAL A 220 6.78 2.85 10.16
C VAL A 220 7.19 3.77 11.30
N ARG A 221 8.42 3.61 11.82
CA ARG A 221 9.01 4.47 12.85
C ARG A 221 9.11 5.93 12.41
N SER A 222 9.53 6.16 11.16
CA SER A 222 9.64 7.50 10.57
C SER A 222 8.27 8.20 10.44
N ILE A 223 7.23 7.48 9.99
CA ILE A 223 5.86 8.00 9.91
C ILE A 223 5.33 8.34 11.30
N ARG A 224 5.56 7.46 12.30
CA ARG A 224 5.23 7.75 13.72
C ARG A 224 5.88 9.05 14.17
N GLY A 225 7.16 9.22 13.88
CA GLY A 225 7.91 10.43 14.20
C GLY A 225 7.29 11.70 13.62
N GLU A 226 6.87 11.66 12.35
CA GLU A 226 6.18 12.78 11.72
C GLU A 226 4.84 13.09 12.39
N ILE A 227 4.01 12.07 12.65
CA ILE A 227 2.71 12.24 13.32
C ILE A 227 2.90 12.95 14.68
N ILE A 228 3.88 12.51 15.49
CA ILE A 228 4.20 13.09 16.79
C ILE A 228 4.70 14.53 16.64
N SER A 229 5.60 14.80 15.70
CA SER A 229 6.13 16.14 15.46
C SER A 229 5.06 17.16 15.07
N LEU A 230 3.97 16.69 14.44
CA LEU A 230 2.80 17.48 14.08
C LEU A 230 1.75 17.57 15.20
N GLY A 231 2.07 17.12 16.43
CA GLY A 231 1.23 17.18 17.62
C GLY A 231 0.23 16.02 17.76
N GLY A 232 0.35 14.97 16.96
CA GLY A 232 -0.36 13.71 17.17
C GLY A 232 0.17 12.98 18.40
N GLU A 233 -0.62 12.04 18.92
CA GLU A 233 -0.30 11.23 20.08
C GLU A 233 -0.58 9.76 19.77
N ILE A 234 0.32 8.86 20.16
CA ILE A 234 0.13 7.41 19.97
C ILE A 234 0.25 6.72 21.32
N ARG A 235 -0.80 5.99 21.69
CA ARG A 235 -0.88 5.21 22.91
C ARG A 235 -0.80 3.74 22.56
N PHE A 236 0.37 3.18 22.75
CA PHE A 236 0.61 1.74 22.63
C PHE A 236 0.12 0.98 23.87
N ASN A 237 -0.01 -0.35 23.74
CA ASN A 237 -0.53 -1.23 24.78
C ASN A 237 -1.87 -0.70 25.36
N SER A 238 -2.69 -0.20 24.48
CA SER A 238 -3.97 0.45 24.80
C SER A 238 -5.05 -0.10 23.87
N LYS A 239 -6.02 -0.80 24.45
CA LYS A 239 -7.05 -1.52 23.72
C LYS A 239 -8.39 -0.83 23.87
N LEU A 240 -9.10 -0.61 22.76
CA LEU A 240 -10.49 -0.17 22.76
C LEU A 240 -11.37 -1.26 23.39
N THR A 241 -12.11 -0.92 24.43
CA THR A 241 -13.00 -1.83 25.14
C THR A 241 -14.47 -1.40 25.15
N GLY A 242 -14.76 -0.17 24.74
CA GLY A 242 -16.12 0.33 24.64
C GLY A 242 -16.23 1.62 23.84
N ILE A 243 -17.44 1.90 23.34
CA ILE A 243 -17.77 3.16 22.65
C ILE A 243 -19.01 3.73 23.34
N LYS A 244 -18.95 4.99 23.74
CA LYS A 244 -20.06 5.73 24.31
C LYS A 244 -20.77 6.52 23.23
N THR A 245 -22.10 6.39 23.21
CA THR A 245 -22.96 7.11 22.26
C THR A 245 -24.09 7.80 23.01
N GLU A 246 -24.47 8.97 22.53
CA GLU A 246 -25.61 9.72 23.02
C GLU A 246 -26.36 10.34 21.84
N GLY A 247 -27.65 10.16 21.74
CA GLY A 247 -28.45 10.67 20.64
C GLY A 247 -28.00 10.17 19.26
N GLY A 248 -27.41 8.96 19.17
CA GLY A 248 -26.87 8.39 17.91
C GLY A 248 -25.49 8.91 17.49
N ALA A 249 -24.85 9.75 18.30
CA ALA A 249 -23.52 10.27 18.06
C ALA A 249 -22.50 9.69 19.06
N VAL A 250 -21.25 9.50 18.62
CA VAL A 250 -20.15 9.10 19.51
C VAL A 250 -19.81 10.27 20.42
N THR A 251 -19.71 10.00 21.74
CA THR A 251 -19.32 10.97 22.76
C THR A 251 -18.01 10.62 23.45
N GLY A 252 -17.54 9.38 23.31
CA GLY A 252 -16.28 8.92 23.88
C GLY A 252 -16.03 7.45 23.65
N ILE A 253 -14.88 7.01 24.13
CA ILE A 253 -14.47 5.61 24.11
C ILE A 253 -13.98 5.17 25.49
N GLU A 254 -14.00 3.88 25.73
CA GLU A 254 -13.35 3.22 26.86
C GLU A 254 -12.11 2.49 26.36
N VAL A 255 -11.02 2.65 27.07
CA VAL A 255 -9.71 2.09 26.72
C VAL A 255 -9.14 1.39 27.93
N THR A 256 -8.60 0.19 27.73
CA THR A 256 -7.81 -0.52 28.72
C THR A 256 -6.33 -0.40 28.33
N GLY A 257 -5.54 0.27 29.15
CA GLY A 257 -4.11 0.44 29.00
C GLY A 257 -3.32 -0.26 30.09
N LYS A 258 -1.98 -0.11 30.09
CA LYS A 258 -1.09 -0.70 31.12
C LYS A 258 -1.46 -0.32 32.54
N ASN A 259 -1.97 0.89 32.75
CA ASN A 259 -2.29 1.46 34.07
C ASN A 259 -3.77 1.31 34.44
N GLY A 260 -4.51 0.46 33.74
CA GLY A 260 -5.94 0.23 33.97
C GLY A 260 -6.83 0.86 32.89
N ALA A 261 -8.14 0.79 33.15
CA ALA A 261 -9.15 1.31 32.24
C ALA A 261 -9.36 2.83 32.43
N TYR A 262 -9.60 3.54 31.33
CA TYR A 262 -9.92 4.96 31.33
C TYR A 262 -10.90 5.32 30.22
N ALA A 263 -11.61 6.42 30.37
CA ALA A 263 -12.46 6.98 29.33
C ALA A 263 -11.75 8.12 28.61
N LEU A 264 -11.96 8.21 27.30
CA LEU A 264 -11.46 9.29 26.46
C LEU A 264 -12.62 9.91 25.69
N PRO A 265 -12.96 11.20 25.96
CA PRO A 265 -13.98 11.91 25.19
C PRO A 265 -13.54 12.07 23.74
N CYS A 266 -14.44 11.78 22.80
CA CYS A 266 -14.20 12.02 21.37
C CYS A 266 -15.55 12.09 20.63
N ARG A 267 -15.59 12.89 19.56
CA ARG A 267 -16.73 12.97 18.64
C ARG A 267 -16.43 12.46 17.24
N CYS A 268 -15.15 12.28 16.93
CA CYS A 268 -14.68 11.73 15.68
C CYS A 268 -13.83 10.49 15.95
N LEU A 269 -14.35 9.33 15.57
CA LEU A 269 -13.74 8.03 15.80
C LEU A 269 -13.51 7.32 14.46
N ILE A 270 -12.28 6.89 14.21
CA ILE A 270 -11.91 6.09 13.03
C ILE A 270 -11.52 4.71 13.53
N LEU A 271 -12.26 3.68 13.09
CA LEU A 271 -11.97 2.29 13.39
C LEU A 271 -11.08 1.69 12.29
N ALA A 272 -9.82 1.41 12.59
CA ALA A 272 -8.82 0.81 11.70
C ALA A 272 -8.23 -0.47 12.32
N ILE A 273 -9.08 -1.29 12.94
CA ILE A 273 -8.76 -2.41 13.83
C ILE A 273 -8.19 -3.66 13.13
N GLY A 274 -8.21 -3.70 11.80
CA GLY A 274 -7.84 -4.88 11.02
C GLY A 274 -8.86 -6.03 11.14
N HIS A 275 -8.60 -7.12 10.44
CA HIS A 275 -9.55 -8.25 10.38
C HIS A 275 -9.45 -9.23 11.56
N SER A 276 -8.37 -9.16 12.34
CA SER A 276 -8.09 -10.14 13.41
C SER A 276 -8.63 -9.75 14.79
N ALA A 277 -9.11 -8.50 14.96
CA ALA A 277 -9.59 -7.97 16.24
C ALA A 277 -11.02 -8.48 16.56
N ARG A 278 -11.18 -9.80 16.75
CA ARG A 278 -12.48 -10.48 16.93
C ARG A 278 -13.22 -9.97 18.15
N ASP A 279 -12.54 -9.80 19.27
CA ASP A 279 -13.06 -9.21 20.50
C ASP A 279 -13.64 -7.81 20.29
N THR A 280 -12.99 -6.99 19.45
CA THR A 280 -13.53 -5.67 19.10
C THR A 280 -14.76 -5.79 18.19
N PHE A 281 -14.79 -6.74 17.25
CA PHE A 281 -15.98 -7.00 16.45
C PHE A 281 -17.16 -7.49 17.31
N GLU A 282 -16.90 -8.36 18.27
CA GLU A 282 -17.93 -8.82 19.23
C GLU A 282 -18.47 -7.65 20.05
N MET A 283 -17.61 -6.77 20.53
CA MET A 283 -18.01 -5.55 21.25
C MET A 283 -18.86 -4.64 20.36
N LEU A 284 -18.46 -4.40 19.11
CA LEU A 284 -19.23 -3.58 18.16
C LEU A 284 -20.59 -4.19 17.85
N ASN A 285 -20.65 -5.52 17.67
CA ASN A 285 -21.91 -6.23 17.47
C ASN A 285 -22.83 -6.11 18.69
N GLY A 286 -22.27 -6.22 19.90
CA GLY A 286 -23.00 -6.02 21.14
C GLY A 286 -23.56 -4.60 21.32
N LEU A 287 -22.93 -3.61 20.70
CA LEU A 287 -23.41 -2.22 20.63
C LEU A 287 -24.45 -1.98 19.52
N GLY A 288 -24.81 -3.01 18.75
CA GLY A 288 -25.76 -2.91 17.64
C GLY A 288 -25.22 -2.21 16.41
N VAL A 289 -23.89 -2.14 16.24
CA VAL A 289 -23.28 -1.62 15.00
C VAL A 289 -23.58 -2.61 13.87
N PRO A 290 -24.24 -2.19 12.77
CA PRO A 290 -24.55 -3.08 11.66
C PRO A 290 -23.28 -3.65 11.02
N MET A 291 -23.23 -4.98 10.89
CA MET A 291 -22.13 -5.69 10.25
C MET A 291 -22.67 -6.70 9.27
N GLU A 292 -21.97 -6.87 8.17
CA GLU A 292 -22.27 -7.86 7.14
C GLU A 292 -21.10 -8.83 6.99
N PRO A 293 -21.37 -10.14 6.80
CA PRO A 293 -20.31 -11.11 6.50
C PRO A 293 -19.69 -10.78 5.15
N LYS A 294 -18.37 -10.80 5.07
CA LYS A 294 -17.64 -10.56 3.84
C LYS A 294 -16.87 -11.81 3.43
N ALA A 295 -17.08 -12.24 2.19
CA ALA A 295 -16.32 -13.32 1.59
C ALA A 295 -14.82 -13.00 1.56
N PHE A 296 -13.99 -14.02 1.76
CA PHE A 296 -12.53 -13.93 1.68
C PHE A 296 -11.98 -15.10 0.87
N SER A 297 -10.77 -14.93 0.35
CA SER A 297 -10.08 -15.97 -0.40
C SER A 297 -9.41 -16.96 0.56
N MET A 298 -9.60 -18.24 0.32
CA MET A 298 -8.88 -19.32 0.99
C MET A 298 -7.94 -19.98 0.01
N GLY A 299 -6.82 -20.53 0.47
CA GLY A 299 -5.87 -21.23 -0.36
C GLY A 299 -4.84 -21.97 0.46
N VAL A 300 -3.89 -22.61 -0.19
CA VAL A 300 -2.75 -23.28 0.40
C VAL A 300 -1.50 -22.46 0.17
N ARG A 301 -0.55 -22.56 1.10
CA ARG A 301 0.79 -22.03 0.92
C ARG A 301 1.63 -23.10 0.20
N ILE A 302 2.27 -22.68 -0.88
CA ILE A 302 3.22 -23.52 -1.62
C ILE A 302 4.58 -22.81 -1.55
N GLU A 303 5.63 -23.55 -1.23
CA GLU A 303 7.00 -23.04 -1.19
C GLU A 303 7.83 -23.69 -2.29
N HIS A 304 8.61 -22.88 -2.99
CA HIS A 304 9.53 -23.29 -4.05
C HIS A 304 10.89 -22.64 -3.83
N LYS A 305 11.91 -23.22 -4.44
CA LYS A 305 13.19 -22.51 -4.60
C LYS A 305 12.99 -21.40 -5.63
N GLN A 306 13.40 -20.17 -5.30
CA GLN A 306 13.28 -19.03 -6.21
C GLN A 306 13.96 -19.31 -7.56
N ALA A 307 15.14 -19.93 -7.55
CA ALA A 307 15.88 -20.25 -8.78
C ALA A 307 15.09 -21.16 -9.75
N ASP A 308 14.25 -22.07 -9.23
CA ASP A 308 13.44 -22.95 -10.07
C ASP A 308 12.34 -22.15 -10.79
N ILE A 309 11.73 -21.18 -10.07
CA ILE A 309 10.72 -20.29 -10.63
C ILE A 309 11.35 -19.32 -11.64
N ASP A 310 12.52 -18.74 -11.32
CA ASP A 310 13.24 -17.84 -12.20
C ASP A 310 13.63 -18.54 -13.51
N LEU A 311 14.16 -19.76 -13.42
CA LEU A 311 14.52 -20.57 -14.59
C LEU A 311 13.26 -20.93 -15.41
N ALA A 312 12.17 -21.29 -14.73
CA ALA A 312 10.92 -21.63 -15.40
C ALA A 312 10.31 -20.43 -16.13
N GLN A 313 10.40 -19.22 -15.58
CA GLN A 313 9.84 -18.01 -16.18
C GLN A 313 10.77 -17.37 -17.23
N TYR A 314 12.05 -17.27 -16.94
CA TYR A 314 13.01 -16.46 -17.74
C TYR A 314 13.98 -17.30 -18.58
N GLY A 315 14.15 -18.60 -18.27
CA GLY A 315 15.19 -19.41 -18.91
C GLY A 315 16.60 -19.00 -18.46
N ALA A 316 17.59 -19.19 -19.31
CA ALA A 316 19.02 -19.02 -18.95
C ALA A 316 19.44 -17.58 -18.58
N VAL A 317 18.63 -16.57 -18.91
CA VAL A 317 18.93 -15.15 -18.59
C VAL A 317 18.51 -14.74 -17.17
N TYR A 318 17.88 -15.63 -16.40
CA TYR A 318 17.33 -15.30 -15.09
C TYR A 318 18.30 -14.66 -14.08
N PRO A 319 19.61 -14.95 -14.07
CA PRO A 319 20.49 -14.35 -13.07
C PRO A 319 20.61 -12.82 -13.16
N SER A 320 20.27 -12.23 -14.31
CA SER A 320 20.31 -10.79 -14.53
C SER A 320 18.96 -10.07 -14.33
N LEU A 321 17.94 -10.82 -13.94
CA LEU A 321 16.56 -10.33 -13.81
C LEU A 321 16.11 -10.30 -12.36
N PRO A 322 15.11 -9.47 -12.02
CA PRO A 322 14.47 -9.54 -10.71
C PRO A 322 13.84 -10.91 -10.47
N ALA A 323 13.71 -11.31 -9.20
CA ALA A 323 13.04 -12.53 -8.83
C ALA A 323 11.67 -12.65 -9.51
N ALA A 324 11.45 -13.79 -10.18
CA ALA A 324 10.19 -14.08 -10.84
C ALA A 324 9.10 -14.35 -9.80
N ASP A 325 7.89 -13.93 -10.10
CA ASP A 325 6.71 -14.26 -9.32
C ASP A 325 5.60 -14.79 -10.22
N TYR A 326 4.66 -15.50 -9.63
CA TYR A 326 3.44 -15.93 -10.30
C TYR A 326 2.23 -15.77 -9.39
N SER A 327 1.07 -15.67 -9.96
CA SER A 327 -0.20 -15.65 -9.25
C SER A 327 -1.17 -16.59 -9.94
N LEU A 328 -1.71 -17.53 -9.19
CA LEU A 328 -2.68 -18.47 -9.68
C LEU A 328 -3.95 -18.33 -8.84
N THR A 329 -5.05 -17.96 -9.49
CA THR A 329 -6.37 -17.83 -8.86
C THR A 329 -7.40 -18.52 -9.75
N GLN A 330 -8.31 -19.25 -9.13
CA GLN A 330 -9.48 -19.80 -9.79
C GLN A 330 -10.71 -19.43 -8.96
N GLU A 331 -11.72 -18.87 -9.60
CA GLU A 331 -13.05 -18.74 -9.01
C GLU A 331 -13.80 -20.05 -9.28
N SER A 332 -14.37 -20.66 -8.24
CA SER A 332 -15.14 -21.90 -8.35
C SER A 332 -16.32 -21.83 -7.38
N ASP A 333 -17.50 -22.19 -7.87
CA ASP A 333 -18.71 -22.33 -7.07
C ASP A 333 -18.83 -23.73 -6.43
N THR A 334 -17.88 -24.63 -6.69
CA THR A 334 -17.89 -26.03 -6.27
C THR A 334 -16.56 -26.46 -5.67
N GLU A 335 -16.55 -27.64 -5.04
CA GLU A 335 -15.48 -28.23 -4.24
C GLU A 335 -14.05 -28.08 -4.76
N PHE A 336 -13.14 -27.94 -3.81
CA PHE A 336 -11.71 -27.81 -3.99
C PHE A 336 -11.10 -29.09 -4.59
N THR A 337 -10.47 -28.99 -5.73
CA THR A 337 -9.63 -30.07 -6.27
C THR A 337 -8.24 -29.52 -6.58
N LEU A 338 -7.23 -29.98 -5.83
CA LEU A 338 -5.82 -29.80 -6.18
C LEU A 338 -5.50 -30.78 -7.31
N LYS A 339 -5.27 -30.28 -8.52
CA LYS A 339 -4.70 -31.09 -9.61
C LYS A 339 -3.21 -30.77 -9.72
N THR A 340 -2.37 -31.73 -9.39
CA THR A 340 -0.98 -31.75 -9.82
C THR A 340 -0.95 -32.22 -11.29
N VAL A 341 -0.54 -31.34 -12.17
CA VAL A 341 -0.27 -31.71 -13.56
C VAL A 341 1.22 -32.04 -13.67
N ASN A 342 1.54 -33.19 -14.18
CA ASN A 342 2.91 -33.61 -14.45
C ASN A 342 3.61 -32.58 -15.34
N ASN A 343 4.82 -32.20 -14.95
CA ASN A 343 5.77 -31.34 -15.63
C ASN A 343 5.36 -29.86 -15.83
N ASP A 344 5.89 -29.03 -14.97
CA ASP A 344 6.13 -27.59 -15.14
C ASP A 344 4.94 -26.62 -15.04
N GLN A 345 3.75 -27.07 -14.65
CA GLN A 345 2.64 -26.13 -14.37
C GLN A 345 1.98 -26.46 -13.03
N TRP A 346 2.04 -25.49 -12.10
CA TRP A 346 1.33 -25.53 -10.83
C TRP A 346 0.11 -24.60 -10.90
N SER A 347 -1.05 -25.11 -10.51
CA SER A 347 -2.23 -24.29 -10.33
C SER A 347 -2.63 -24.24 -8.85
N CYS A 348 -2.80 -23.05 -8.30
CA CYS A 348 -3.39 -22.84 -7.00
C CYS A 348 -4.85 -22.43 -7.18
N LEU A 349 -5.75 -23.15 -6.54
CA LEU A 349 -7.18 -22.87 -6.53
C LEU A 349 -7.54 -22.12 -5.26
N THR A 350 -8.12 -20.94 -5.39
CA THR A 350 -8.73 -20.22 -4.26
C THR A 350 -10.24 -20.27 -4.38
N LYS A 351 -10.93 -20.63 -3.28
CA LYS A 351 -12.39 -20.59 -3.21
C LYS A 351 -12.83 -19.28 -2.56
N LYS A 352 -13.70 -18.53 -3.21
CA LYS A 352 -14.52 -17.53 -2.55
C LYS A 352 -15.58 -18.24 -1.74
N VAL A 353 -15.58 -18.07 -0.43
CA VAL A 353 -16.67 -18.53 0.44
C VAL A 353 -17.62 -17.36 0.58
N ASN A 354 -18.85 -17.53 0.07
CA ASN A 354 -19.95 -16.59 0.27
C ASN A 354 -20.51 -16.70 1.67
#